data_6dac36fcf44f55d600ae99ad9d8d2686
#
_entry.id   6dac36fcf44f55d600ae99ad9d8d2686
#
_cell.length_a   1.000
_cell.length_b   1.000
_cell.length_c   1.000
_cell.angle_alpha   90.00
_cell.angle_beta   90.00
_cell.angle_gamma   90.00
#
_symmetry.space_group_name_H-M   'P 1'
#
loop_
_entity.id
_entity.type
_entity.pdbx_description
1 polymer ?
#
loop_
_entity_poly.entity_id
_entity_poly.type
_entity_poly.pdbx_seq_one_letter_code
_entity_poly.pdbx_strand_id
1 'polypeptide(L)'
;MDQLTIRPEHLQEAADNLTTIRDFIRFGVSALRQYDAHLGQGTEDFFAESSALVLQTLALDWNANPDILDAKLLPSEKAEFIALLERRINEKVPTSYLLNLAYFCDKPYYVDERVLIPRSPIAELIQNRFAPYCLDENHQPREAANNLPLNDNPKMP
;
A
#
# COMPACT_ATOMS: atom_id res chain seq x y z
N MET A 1 12.11 26.22 -5.74
CA MET A 1 10.75 25.68 -5.97
C MET A 1 10.15 25.47 -4.60
N ASP A 2 9.12 26.27 -4.26
CA ASP A 2 8.42 26.11 -3.00
C ASP A 2 7.79 24.72 -2.96
N GLN A 3 8.07 23.99 -1.91
CA GLN A 3 7.58 22.64 -1.72
C GLN A 3 6.07 22.75 -1.45
N LEU A 4 5.25 22.17 -2.33
CA LEU A 4 3.80 22.12 -2.14
C LEU A 4 3.51 21.24 -0.92
N THR A 5 3.05 21.88 0.17
CA THR A 5 2.66 21.21 1.42
C THR A 5 1.17 21.36 1.65
N ILE A 6 0.53 20.32 2.17
CA ILE A 6 -0.88 20.41 2.55
C ILE A 6 -0.99 21.21 3.86
N ARG A 7 -1.93 22.15 3.88
CA ARG A 7 -2.12 23.04 5.02
C ARG A 7 -2.95 22.36 6.12
N PRO A 8 -2.60 22.59 7.41
CA PRO A 8 -3.36 22.04 8.53
C PRO A 8 -4.86 22.36 8.50
N GLU A 9 -5.22 23.57 8.05
CA GLU A 9 -6.62 23.97 7.97
C GLU A 9 -7.42 23.11 6.98
N HIS A 10 -6.82 22.72 5.87
CA HIS A 10 -7.46 21.86 4.87
C HIS A 10 -7.65 20.42 5.39
N LEU A 11 -6.70 19.93 6.17
CA LEU A 11 -6.80 18.62 6.84
C LEU A 11 -7.89 18.66 7.92
N GLN A 12 -7.97 19.73 8.70
CA GLN A 12 -8.99 19.90 9.73
C GLN A 12 -10.39 20.00 9.11
N GLU A 13 -10.54 20.75 8.03
CA GLU A 13 -11.80 20.83 7.28
C GLU A 13 -12.27 19.46 6.81
N ALA A 14 -11.34 18.63 6.32
CA ALA A 14 -11.66 17.26 5.93
C ALA A 14 -12.11 16.41 7.13
N ALA A 15 -11.43 16.50 8.27
CA ALA A 15 -11.80 15.79 9.49
C ALA A 15 -13.21 16.14 9.99
N ASP A 16 -13.56 17.43 9.90
CA ASP A 16 -14.85 17.92 10.41
C ASP A 16 -16.02 17.58 9.51
N ASN A 17 -15.82 17.59 8.18
CA ASN A 17 -16.90 17.48 7.22
C ASN A 17 -17.04 16.12 6.55
N LEU A 18 -15.96 15.34 6.40
CA LEU A 18 -16.02 14.03 5.79
C LEU A 18 -16.44 12.98 6.81
N THR A 19 -17.19 11.97 6.37
CA THR A 19 -17.76 10.98 7.27
C THR A 19 -17.50 9.54 6.89
N THR A 20 -17.53 9.18 5.62
CA THR A 20 -17.43 7.80 5.15
C THR A 20 -16.04 7.42 4.68
N ILE A 21 -15.74 6.12 4.65
CA ILE A 21 -14.48 5.59 4.06
C ILE A 21 -14.31 6.11 2.63
N ARG A 22 -15.38 6.11 1.84
CA ARG A 22 -15.40 6.61 0.46
C ARG A 22 -15.01 8.09 0.37
N ASP A 23 -15.49 8.92 1.30
CA ASP A 23 -15.13 10.35 1.36
C ASP A 23 -13.64 10.53 1.57
N PHE A 24 -13.05 9.77 2.49
CA PHE A 24 -11.63 9.85 2.81
C PHE A 24 -10.75 9.32 1.68
N ILE A 25 -11.15 8.24 1.00
CA ILE A 25 -10.46 7.78 -0.21
C ILE A 25 -10.47 8.87 -1.27
N ARG A 26 -11.64 9.43 -1.60
CA ARG A 26 -11.77 10.53 -2.57
C ARG A 26 -10.90 11.74 -2.17
N PHE A 27 -10.93 12.12 -0.90
CA PHE A 27 -10.12 13.24 -0.39
C PHE A 27 -8.63 12.97 -0.56
N GLY A 28 -8.15 11.80 -0.17
CA GLY A 28 -6.75 11.39 -0.33
C GLY A 28 -6.30 11.42 -1.79
N VAL A 29 -7.11 10.90 -2.73
CA VAL A 29 -6.83 10.99 -4.18
C VAL A 29 -6.64 12.44 -4.62
N SER A 30 -7.55 13.32 -4.20
CA SER A 30 -7.50 14.74 -4.57
C SER A 30 -6.25 15.42 -4.00
N ALA A 31 -5.93 15.16 -2.74
CA ALA A 31 -4.78 15.73 -2.07
C ALA A 31 -3.46 15.21 -2.67
N LEU A 32 -3.29 13.91 -2.83
CA LEU A 32 -2.07 13.32 -3.42
C LEU A 32 -1.79 13.89 -4.82
N ARG A 33 -2.84 14.05 -5.63
CA ARG A 33 -2.71 14.63 -6.97
C ARG A 33 -2.40 16.13 -6.92
N GLN A 34 -3.08 16.89 -6.07
CA GLN A 34 -2.91 18.35 -5.98
C GLN A 34 -1.52 18.73 -5.50
N TYR A 35 -0.95 17.95 -4.59
CA TYR A 35 0.37 18.20 -4.00
C TYR A 35 1.48 17.40 -4.67
N ASP A 36 1.23 16.88 -5.88
CA ASP A 36 2.20 16.17 -6.73
C ASP A 36 2.98 15.10 -5.97
N ALA A 37 2.25 14.24 -5.26
CA ALA A 37 2.83 13.11 -4.57
C ALA A 37 3.43 12.13 -5.58
N HIS A 38 4.72 11.84 -5.44
CA HIS A 38 5.42 10.96 -6.37
C HIS A 38 4.98 9.52 -6.19
N LEU A 39 4.38 8.92 -7.23
CA LEU A 39 4.07 7.49 -7.32
C LEU A 39 5.31 6.67 -7.69
N GLY A 40 5.29 5.38 -7.48
CA GLY A 40 6.35 4.48 -7.95
C GLY A 40 7.01 3.62 -6.87
N GLN A 41 6.42 3.59 -5.69
CA GLN A 41 6.90 2.77 -4.56
C GLN A 41 5.85 1.70 -4.18
N GLY A 42 5.31 0.97 -5.19
CA GLY A 42 4.36 -0.11 -4.97
C GLY A 42 2.91 0.18 -5.35
N THR A 43 2.58 1.41 -5.74
CA THR A 43 1.28 1.79 -6.29
C THR A 43 1.45 2.48 -7.63
N GLU A 44 0.52 2.20 -8.55
CA GLU A 44 0.55 2.73 -9.92
C GLU A 44 -0.35 3.95 -10.10
N ASP A 45 -1.27 4.18 -9.17
CA ASP A 45 -2.19 5.31 -9.23
C ASP A 45 -2.56 5.85 -7.84
N PHE A 46 -3.06 7.10 -7.81
CA PHE A 46 -3.46 7.78 -6.59
C PHE A 46 -4.66 7.15 -5.89
N PHE A 47 -5.53 6.47 -6.63
CA PHE A 47 -6.68 5.80 -6.04
C PHE A 47 -6.24 4.58 -5.23
N ALA A 48 -5.35 3.77 -5.82
CA ALA A 48 -4.77 2.61 -5.12
C ALA A 48 -4.00 3.06 -3.87
N GLU A 49 -3.21 4.12 -3.97
CA GLU A 49 -2.45 4.65 -2.84
C GLU A 49 -3.34 5.19 -1.72
N SER A 50 -4.34 6.01 -2.06
CA SER A 50 -5.29 6.54 -1.08
C SER A 50 -6.12 5.45 -0.43
N SER A 51 -6.57 4.47 -1.22
CA SER A 51 -7.31 3.32 -0.69
C SER A 51 -6.47 2.49 0.27
N ALA A 52 -5.18 2.27 -0.05
CA ALA A 52 -4.26 1.57 0.85
C ALA A 52 -4.12 2.31 2.18
N LEU A 53 -3.92 3.63 2.16
CA LEU A 53 -3.83 4.44 3.38
C LEU A 53 -5.08 4.31 4.25
N VAL A 54 -6.27 4.44 3.66
CA VAL A 54 -7.53 4.37 4.42
C VAL A 54 -7.81 2.95 4.92
N LEU A 55 -7.77 1.95 4.05
CA LEU A 55 -8.13 0.58 4.40
C LEU A 55 -7.18 -0.03 5.42
N GLN A 56 -5.88 0.22 5.30
CA GLN A 56 -4.89 -0.28 6.27
C GLN A 56 -5.02 0.38 7.64
N THR A 57 -5.32 1.70 7.69
CA THR A 57 -5.64 2.39 8.95
C THR A 57 -6.82 1.74 9.68
N LEU A 58 -7.79 1.23 8.92
CA LEU A 58 -8.98 0.57 9.45
C LEU A 58 -8.81 -0.95 9.65
N ALA A 59 -7.62 -1.50 9.38
CA ALA A 59 -7.36 -2.94 9.36
C ALA A 59 -8.33 -3.72 8.45
N LEU A 60 -8.70 -3.12 7.31
CA LEU A 60 -9.59 -3.71 6.32
C LEU A 60 -8.80 -4.31 5.17
N ASP A 61 -9.24 -5.46 4.69
CA ASP A 61 -8.66 -6.11 3.52
C ASP A 61 -9.00 -5.34 2.23
N TRP A 62 -8.11 -5.42 1.26
CA TRP A 62 -8.30 -4.80 -0.06
C TRP A 62 -9.54 -5.31 -0.79
N ASN A 63 -9.93 -6.55 -0.56
CA ASN A 63 -11.10 -7.20 -1.14
C ASN A 63 -12.33 -7.18 -0.20
N ALA A 64 -12.36 -6.28 0.78
CA ALA A 64 -13.53 -6.09 1.63
C ALA A 64 -14.77 -5.77 0.80
N ASN A 65 -15.96 -6.16 1.31
CA ASN A 65 -17.21 -5.87 0.63
C ASN A 65 -17.33 -4.36 0.33
N PRO A 66 -17.58 -3.96 -0.93
CA PRO A 66 -17.70 -2.55 -1.31
C PRO A 66 -18.73 -1.75 -0.48
N ASP A 67 -19.74 -2.38 0.09
CA ASP A 67 -20.75 -1.73 0.93
C ASP A 67 -20.13 -1.13 2.21
N ILE A 68 -18.99 -1.65 2.66
CA ILE A 68 -18.30 -1.11 3.84
C ILE A 68 -17.77 0.31 3.61
N LEU A 69 -17.54 0.70 2.35
CA LEU A 69 -17.04 2.02 2.01
C LEU A 69 -17.99 3.16 2.40
N ASP A 70 -19.25 2.86 2.62
CA ASP A 70 -20.26 3.83 3.07
C ASP A 70 -20.35 3.91 4.61
N ALA A 71 -19.58 3.08 5.33
CA ALA A 71 -19.45 3.16 6.77
C ALA A 71 -18.73 4.45 7.20
N LYS A 72 -19.11 4.96 8.37
CA LYS A 72 -18.54 6.18 8.95
C LYS A 72 -17.30 5.86 9.76
N LEU A 73 -16.28 6.70 9.64
CA LEU A 73 -15.08 6.64 10.45
C LEU A 73 -15.31 7.24 11.83
N LEU A 74 -14.68 6.65 12.83
CA LEU A 74 -14.55 7.24 14.15
C LEU A 74 -13.60 8.44 14.14
N PRO A 75 -13.72 9.40 15.07
CA PRO A 75 -12.80 10.52 15.16
C PRO A 75 -11.32 10.12 15.25
N SER A 76 -11.00 9.04 15.96
CA SER A 76 -9.65 8.49 16.05
C SER A 76 -9.12 7.97 14.71
N GLU A 77 -9.94 7.25 13.96
CA GLU A 77 -9.59 6.71 12.64
C GLU A 77 -9.36 7.83 11.63
N LYS A 78 -10.20 8.88 11.67
CA LYS A 78 -10.01 10.09 10.86
C LYS A 78 -8.67 10.76 11.16
N ALA A 79 -8.35 10.94 12.44
CA ALA A 79 -7.11 11.58 12.89
C ALA A 79 -5.89 10.78 12.44
N GLU A 80 -5.93 9.45 12.52
CA GLU A 80 -4.84 8.58 12.09
C GLU A 80 -4.62 8.66 10.58
N PHE A 81 -5.67 8.53 9.78
CA PHE A 81 -5.58 8.69 8.32
C PHE A 81 -5.00 10.06 7.93
N ILE A 82 -5.48 11.14 8.56
CA ILE A 82 -5.01 12.50 8.30
C ILE A 82 -3.53 12.65 8.61
N ALA A 83 -3.07 12.11 9.73
CA ALA A 83 -1.65 12.14 10.11
C ALA A 83 -0.78 11.38 9.09
N LEU A 84 -1.24 10.22 8.59
CA LEU A 84 -0.55 9.46 7.55
C LEU A 84 -0.50 10.24 6.22
N LEU A 85 -1.62 10.83 5.82
CA LEU A 85 -1.71 11.63 4.59
C LEU A 85 -0.81 12.87 4.64
N GLU A 86 -0.77 13.56 5.79
CA GLU A 86 0.11 14.70 6.01
C GLU A 86 1.59 14.30 5.86
N ARG A 87 2.02 13.25 6.53
CA ARG A 87 3.40 12.73 6.41
C ARG A 87 3.72 12.29 4.98
N ARG A 88 2.77 11.67 4.30
CA ARG A 88 2.93 11.26 2.91
C ARG A 88 3.20 12.43 1.98
N ILE A 89 2.48 13.55 2.17
CA ILE A 89 2.57 14.74 1.33
C ILE A 89 3.74 15.64 1.76
N ASN A 90 3.81 15.99 3.04
CA ASN A 90 4.74 17.01 3.53
C ASN A 90 6.16 16.45 3.71
N GLU A 91 6.28 15.24 4.26
CA GLU A 91 7.57 14.58 4.51
C GLU A 91 8.00 13.67 3.33
N LYS A 92 7.09 13.41 2.38
CA LYS A 92 7.31 12.51 1.22
C LYS A 92 7.67 11.08 1.61
N VAL A 93 7.25 10.63 2.79
CA VAL A 93 7.46 9.26 3.24
C VAL A 93 6.66 8.31 2.34
N PRO A 94 7.28 7.27 1.76
CA PRO A 94 6.57 6.27 0.97
C PRO A 94 5.45 5.59 1.75
N THR A 95 4.31 5.35 1.10
CA THR A 95 3.15 4.71 1.72
C THR A 95 3.49 3.35 2.34
N SER A 96 4.36 2.57 1.70
CA SER A 96 4.81 1.29 2.25
C SER A 96 5.51 1.43 3.61
N TYR A 97 6.27 2.50 3.84
CA TYR A 97 6.90 2.74 5.15
C TYR A 97 5.91 3.30 6.16
N LEU A 98 4.97 4.13 5.74
CA LEU A 98 3.90 4.63 6.62
C LEU A 98 3.05 3.49 7.19
N LEU A 99 2.76 2.49 6.35
CA LEU A 99 1.93 1.34 6.69
C LEU A 99 2.74 0.14 7.20
N ASN A 100 4.07 0.21 7.18
CA ASN A 100 4.97 -0.90 7.44
C ASN A 100 4.66 -2.17 6.61
N LEU A 101 4.17 -1.98 5.39
CA LEU A 101 3.67 -3.04 4.53
C LEU A 101 4.08 -2.81 3.08
N ALA A 102 4.66 -3.82 2.46
CA ALA A 102 4.86 -3.90 1.02
C ALA A 102 4.48 -5.28 0.51
N TYR A 103 4.02 -5.35 -0.73
CA TYR A 103 3.73 -6.63 -1.39
C TYR A 103 4.81 -6.95 -2.41
N PHE A 104 5.24 -8.20 -2.44
CA PHE A 104 6.15 -8.71 -3.46
C PHE A 104 5.78 -10.16 -3.79
N CYS A 105 5.56 -10.46 -5.07
CA CYS A 105 5.04 -11.75 -5.54
C CYS A 105 3.79 -12.19 -4.76
N ASP A 106 2.83 -11.27 -4.60
CA ASP A 106 1.55 -11.45 -3.90
C ASP A 106 1.67 -11.81 -2.41
N LYS A 107 2.86 -11.62 -1.83
CA LYS A 107 3.12 -11.84 -0.41
C LYS A 107 3.34 -10.52 0.33
N PRO A 108 2.75 -10.36 1.53
CA PRO A 108 3.00 -9.21 2.37
C PRO A 108 4.36 -9.32 3.07
N TYR A 109 5.07 -8.20 3.16
CA TYR A 109 6.33 -8.06 3.87
C TYR A 109 6.29 -6.85 4.77
N TYR A 110 6.78 -6.99 5.99
CA TYR A 110 7.05 -5.85 6.85
C TYR A 110 8.22 -5.06 6.27
N VAL A 111 8.05 -3.74 6.14
CA VAL A 111 9.09 -2.82 5.67
C VAL A 111 9.12 -1.57 6.53
N ASP A 112 10.30 -1.03 6.73
CA ASP A 112 10.53 0.29 7.32
C ASP A 112 11.75 0.94 6.65
N GLU A 113 12.13 2.14 7.08
CA GLU A 113 13.21 2.93 6.48
C GLU A 113 14.59 2.23 6.47
N ARG A 114 14.76 1.16 7.23
CA ARG A 114 16.00 0.36 7.30
C ARG A 114 16.16 -0.61 6.14
N VAL A 115 15.10 -0.88 5.39
CA VAL A 115 15.10 -1.85 4.28
C VAL A 115 14.58 -1.21 3.00
N LEU A 116 15.09 -1.66 1.85
CA LEU A 116 14.56 -1.26 0.56
C LEU A 116 13.17 -1.87 0.35
N ILE A 117 12.21 -1.06 -0.13
CA ILE A 117 10.90 -1.57 -0.55
C ILE A 117 11.10 -2.61 -1.66
N PRO A 118 10.56 -3.84 -1.53
CA PRO A 118 10.75 -4.89 -2.51
C PRO A 118 10.21 -4.49 -3.89
N ARG A 119 11.09 -4.44 -4.89
CA ARG A 119 10.77 -4.06 -6.29
C ARG A 119 11.76 -4.64 -7.28
N SER A 120 11.91 -5.94 -7.28
CA SER A 120 12.89 -6.58 -8.16
C SER A 120 12.22 -7.13 -9.42
N PRO A 121 12.82 -6.97 -10.62
CA PRO A 121 12.38 -7.63 -11.85
C PRO A 121 12.35 -9.16 -11.74
N ILE A 122 13.04 -9.73 -10.76
CA ILE A 122 13.01 -11.17 -10.49
C ILE A 122 11.61 -11.67 -10.09
N ALA A 123 10.68 -10.77 -9.77
CA ALA A 123 9.29 -11.13 -9.48
C ALA A 123 8.66 -11.93 -10.62
N GLU A 124 8.86 -11.50 -11.87
CA GLU A 124 8.36 -12.22 -13.04
C GLU A 124 8.97 -13.62 -13.16
N LEU A 125 10.27 -13.75 -12.87
CA LEU A 125 10.95 -15.04 -12.89
C LEU A 125 10.41 -15.96 -11.79
N ILE A 126 10.16 -15.43 -10.59
CA ILE A 126 9.58 -16.19 -9.48
C ILE A 126 8.17 -16.65 -9.83
N GLN A 127 7.31 -15.76 -10.35
CA GLN A 127 5.95 -16.06 -10.76
C GLN A 127 5.91 -17.11 -11.88
N ASN A 128 6.85 -17.03 -12.83
CA ASN A 128 7.02 -17.99 -13.92
C ASN A 128 7.86 -19.21 -13.51
N ARG A 129 8.11 -19.41 -12.20
CA ARG A 129 8.91 -20.54 -11.69
C ARG A 129 10.29 -20.66 -12.35
N PHE A 130 10.91 -19.53 -12.67
CA PHE A 130 12.17 -19.42 -13.38
C PHE A 130 12.18 -20.13 -14.76
N ALA A 131 11.01 -20.31 -15.38
CA ALA A 131 10.97 -20.77 -16.77
C ALA A 131 11.51 -19.66 -17.72
N PRO A 132 12.35 -19.99 -18.73
CA PRO A 132 12.78 -21.33 -19.13
C PRO A 132 14.05 -21.84 -18.43
N TYR A 133 14.63 -21.08 -17.49
CA TYR A 133 15.96 -21.38 -16.92
C TYR A 133 15.99 -22.63 -16.03
N CYS A 134 14.86 -22.99 -15.43
CA CYS A 134 14.72 -24.15 -14.55
C CYS A 134 13.88 -25.27 -15.18
N LEU A 135 13.97 -25.43 -16.49
CA LEU A 135 13.34 -26.54 -17.20
C LEU A 135 14.27 -27.75 -17.27
N ASP A 136 13.69 -28.94 -17.28
CA ASP A 136 14.39 -30.18 -17.58
C ASP A 136 14.67 -30.32 -19.11
N GLU A 137 15.31 -31.40 -19.50
CA GLU A 137 15.61 -31.70 -20.90
C GLU A 137 14.36 -31.84 -21.79
N ASN A 138 13.19 -32.01 -21.18
CA ASN A 138 11.89 -32.12 -21.85
C ASN A 138 11.08 -30.81 -21.82
N HIS A 139 11.71 -29.69 -21.46
CA HIS A 139 11.07 -28.37 -21.27
C HIS A 139 9.95 -28.36 -20.20
N GLN A 140 10.01 -29.26 -19.23
CA GLN A 140 9.12 -29.27 -18.08
C GLN A 140 9.80 -28.64 -16.86
N PRO A 141 9.06 -27.95 -15.96
CA PRO A 141 9.62 -27.42 -14.71
C PRO A 141 10.24 -28.56 -13.89
N ARG A 142 11.50 -28.40 -13.47
CA ARG A 142 12.15 -29.39 -12.60
C ARG A 142 11.35 -29.58 -11.31
N GLU A 143 11.08 -30.84 -10.91
CA GLU A 143 10.27 -31.16 -9.72
C GLU A 143 10.80 -30.56 -8.42
N ALA A 144 12.09 -30.23 -8.32
CA ALA A 144 12.68 -29.56 -7.16
C ALA A 144 12.05 -28.20 -6.85
N ALA A 145 11.43 -27.55 -7.83
CA ALA A 145 10.72 -26.27 -7.59
C ALA A 145 9.35 -26.47 -6.90
N ASN A 146 8.82 -27.69 -6.88
CA ASN A 146 7.53 -27.98 -6.26
C ASN A 146 7.62 -28.35 -4.77
N ASN A 147 8.83 -28.62 -4.23
CA ASN A 147 9.05 -29.12 -2.88
C ASN A 147 9.69 -28.09 -1.91
N LEU A 148 9.74 -26.82 -2.28
CA LEU A 148 10.03 -25.79 -1.28
C LEU A 148 8.84 -25.73 -0.33
N PRO A 149 9.00 -26.06 0.97
CA PRO A 149 7.94 -25.94 1.94
C PRO A 149 7.56 -24.45 1.97
N LEU A 150 6.30 -24.16 1.60
CA LEU A 150 5.68 -22.87 1.93
C LEU A 150 5.69 -22.80 3.46
N ASN A 151 6.66 -22.08 3.99
CA ASN A 151 6.81 -21.93 5.43
C ASN A 151 5.56 -21.20 5.94
N ASP A 152 4.74 -21.93 6.66
CA ASP A 152 3.55 -21.41 7.32
C ASP A 152 4.00 -20.27 8.23
N ASN A 153 3.43 -19.14 7.95
CA ASN A 153 3.41 -17.84 8.60
C ASN A 153 3.98 -17.83 10.04
N PRO A 154 5.11 -17.16 10.31
CA PRO A 154 5.46 -16.86 11.69
C PRO A 154 4.46 -15.84 12.23
N LYS A 155 3.71 -16.21 13.26
CA LYS A 155 2.95 -15.29 14.08
C LYS A 155 3.87 -14.15 14.48
N MET A 156 3.57 -12.94 14.01
CA MET A 156 4.25 -11.74 14.47
C MET A 156 3.87 -11.46 15.92
N PRO A 157 4.81 -10.99 16.72
CA PRO A 157 4.57 -10.59 18.11
C PRO A 157 3.69 -9.37 18.22
#